data_047aea8e490fb5ee179817821d843fd9
#
_entry.id   047aea8e490fb5ee179817821d843fd9
#
_cell.length_a   1.000
_cell.length_b   1.000
_cell.length_c   1.000
_cell.angle_alpha   90.00
_cell.angle_beta   90.00
_cell.angle_gamma   90.00
#
_symmetry.space_group_name_H-M   'P 1'
#
loop_
_entity.id
_entity.type
_entity.pdbx_description
1 polymer ?
#
loop_
_entity_poly.entity_id
_entity_poly.type
_entity_poly.pdbx_seq_one_letter_code
_entity_poly.pdbx_strand_id
1 'polypeptide(L)'
;AFFWHMYKYAMCLDAIPSLANSVANIIKSLYGRNKKALVLDLDNTLWGGIVGDDGVDGLAIGPEVPEGQVYAEFQSYCKALKSIGVILAVDSKNDEANALAGLNHPDGVLRPDDFVAIKANWEPKDLNLKAIASELNLGADSFVFADDNPAERAIVAAQVPGVAVPALDGAEN
;
A
#
# COMPACT_ATOMS: atom_id res chain seq x y z
N ALA A 1 -37.04 -12.36 7.31
CA ALA A 1 -38.25 -13.01 6.76
C ALA A 1 -39.41 -12.03 6.64
N PHE A 2 -39.73 -11.23 7.71
CA PHE A 2 -40.89 -10.29 7.72
C PHE A 2 -40.81 -9.26 6.57
N PHE A 3 -39.68 -8.56 6.40
CA PHE A 3 -39.49 -7.54 5.36
C PHE A 3 -39.59 -8.12 3.93
N TRP A 4 -39.13 -9.34 3.73
CA TRP A 4 -39.30 -10.02 2.45
C TRP A 4 -40.74 -10.26 2.09
N HIS A 5 -41.54 -10.72 3.06
CA HIS A 5 -42.94 -11.00 2.80
C HIS A 5 -43.79 -9.75 2.60
N MET A 6 -43.49 -8.68 3.35
CA MET A 6 -44.25 -7.43 3.29
C MET A 6 -43.82 -6.51 2.13
N TYR A 7 -42.52 -6.39 1.91
CA TYR A 7 -41.95 -5.37 1.00
C TYR A 7 -41.09 -5.94 -0.11
N LYS A 8 -40.87 -7.25 -0.14
CA LYS A 8 -40.00 -7.94 -1.10
C LYS A 8 -38.52 -7.49 -1.04
N TYR A 9 -38.07 -7.02 0.12
CA TYR A 9 -36.70 -6.67 0.34
C TYR A 9 -35.89 -7.90 0.83
N ALA A 10 -34.84 -8.23 0.08
CA ALA A 10 -33.92 -9.30 0.45
C ALA A 10 -32.87 -8.84 1.49
N MET A 11 -32.70 -7.53 1.66
CA MET A 11 -31.72 -6.92 2.59
C MET A 11 -32.23 -5.58 3.11
N CYS A 12 -31.61 -5.05 4.16
CA CYS A 12 -31.89 -3.69 4.64
C CYS A 12 -31.35 -2.65 3.64
N LEU A 13 -31.98 -1.47 3.61
CA LEU A 13 -31.60 -0.39 2.68
C LEU A 13 -30.16 0.08 2.89
N ASP A 14 -29.70 0.09 4.15
CA ASP A 14 -28.33 0.50 4.52
C ASP A 14 -27.25 -0.44 3.98
N ALA A 15 -27.61 -1.68 3.64
CA ALA A 15 -26.68 -2.65 3.04
C ALA A 15 -26.56 -2.51 1.51
N ILE A 16 -27.45 -1.75 0.85
CA ILE A 16 -27.45 -1.61 -0.61
C ILE A 16 -26.16 -0.98 -1.15
N PRO A 17 -25.63 0.12 -0.55
CA PRO A 17 -24.37 0.70 -1.03
C PRO A 17 -23.20 -0.29 -0.94
N SER A 18 -23.12 -1.07 0.14
CA SER A 18 -22.08 -2.08 0.33
C SER A 18 -22.19 -3.20 -0.71
N LEU A 19 -23.41 -3.70 -0.95
CA LEU A 19 -23.63 -4.70 -2.01
C LEU A 19 -23.29 -4.15 -3.41
N ALA A 20 -23.76 -2.93 -3.70
CA ALA A 20 -23.48 -2.29 -4.98
C ALA A 20 -21.96 -2.13 -5.23
N ASN A 21 -21.21 -1.72 -4.19
CA ASN A 21 -19.76 -1.64 -4.25
C ASN A 21 -19.11 -3.01 -4.48
N SER A 22 -19.58 -4.05 -3.78
CA SER A 22 -19.09 -5.42 -3.96
C SER A 22 -19.32 -5.93 -5.39
N VAL A 23 -20.53 -5.72 -5.93
CA VAL A 23 -20.87 -6.08 -7.32
C VAL A 23 -20.02 -5.29 -8.32
N ALA A 24 -19.84 -3.99 -8.10
CA ALA A 24 -19.00 -3.14 -8.95
C ALA A 24 -17.54 -3.62 -8.96
N ASN A 25 -17.02 -4.04 -7.81
CA ASN A 25 -15.66 -4.58 -7.70
C ASN A 25 -15.51 -5.93 -8.43
N ILE A 26 -16.51 -6.80 -8.37
CA ILE A 26 -16.53 -8.05 -9.16
C ILE A 26 -16.53 -7.72 -10.66
N ILE A 27 -17.35 -6.78 -11.10
CA ILE A 27 -17.41 -6.36 -12.50
C ILE A 27 -16.05 -5.76 -12.93
N LYS A 28 -15.45 -4.87 -12.14
CA LYS A 28 -14.11 -4.34 -12.40
C LYS A 28 -13.08 -5.46 -12.56
N SER A 29 -13.16 -6.49 -11.70
CA SER A 29 -12.26 -7.65 -11.76
C SER A 29 -12.40 -8.41 -13.08
N LEU A 30 -13.64 -8.69 -13.50
CA LEU A 30 -13.93 -9.38 -14.77
C LEU A 30 -13.40 -8.62 -16.00
N TYR A 31 -13.40 -7.29 -15.96
CA TYR A 31 -12.85 -6.44 -17.02
C TYR A 31 -11.35 -6.10 -16.85
N GLY A 32 -10.65 -6.73 -15.92
CA GLY A 32 -9.23 -6.51 -15.70
C GLY A 32 -8.88 -5.10 -15.19
N ARG A 33 -9.83 -4.37 -14.62
CA ARG A 33 -9.68 -3.00 -14.11
C ARG A 33 -9.31 -2.93 -12.63
N ASN A 34 -8.82 -4.03 -12.07
CA ASN A 34 -8.29 -4.03 -10.71
C ASN A 34 -6.91 -3.40 -10.64
N LYS A 35 -6.59 -2.82 -9.49
CA LYS A 35 -5.22 -2.46 -9.19
C LYS A 35 -4.38 -3.73 -9.12
N LYS A 36 -3.17 -3.66 -9.71
CA LYS A 36 -2.29 -4.82 -9.88
C LYS A 36 -1.01 -4.70 -9.09
N ALA A 37 -0.61 -3.47 -8.77
CA ALA A 37 0.63 -3.18 -8.08
C ALA A 37 0.41 -2.17 -6.96
N LEU A 38 1.08 -2.40 -5.84
CA LEU A 38 1.15 -1.52 -4.68
C LEU A 38 2.60 -1.06 -4.53
N VAL A 39 2.81 0.24 -4.64
CA VAL A 39 4.10 0.90 -4.44
C VAL A 39 4.08 1.54 -3.07
N LEU A 40 5.05 1.22 -2.26
CA LEU A 40 5.12 1.55 -0.84
C LEU A 40 6.34 2.45 -0.57
N ASP A 41 6.13 3.50 0.20
CA ASP A 41 7.22 4.13 0.92
C ASP A 41 7.69 3.23 2.08
N LEU A 42 8.78 3.57 2.73
CA LEU A 42 9.39 2.81 3.83
C LEU A 42 9.20 3.50 5.17
N ASP A 43 9.92 4.61 5.40
CA ASP A 43 9.94 5.34 6.68
C ASP A 43 8.55 5.87 7.03
N ASN A 44 8.09 5.65 8.25
CA ASN A 44 6.75 5.98 8.74
C ASN A 44 5.58 5.36 7.92
N THR A 45 5.88 4.46 6.99
CA THR A 45 4.90 3.73 6.18
C THR A 45 4.95 2.22 6.46
N LEU A 46 6.11 1.58 6.35
CA LEU A 46 6.31 0.15 6.70
C LEU A 46 6.84 -0.06 8.12
N TRP A 47 7.42 0.95 8.70
CA TRP A 47 7.88 1.00 10.10
C TRP A 47 7.80 2.43 10.62
N GLY A 48 7.76 2.61 11.93
CA GLY A 48 7.87 3.92 12.55
C GLY A 48 9.31 4.34 12.69
N GLY A 49 9.59 5.61 12.40
CA GLY A 49 10.94 6.17 12.41
C GLY A 49 11.57 6.28 11.03
N ILE A 50 12.75 6.87 11.00
CA ILE A 50 13.55 7.12 9.80
C ILE A 50 14.84 6.30 9.91
N VAL A 51 14.98 5.27 9.07
CA VAL A 51 16.09 4.32 9.18
C VAL A 51 17.48 4.98 9.07
N GLY A 52 17.58 6.06 8.29
CA GLY A 52 18.82 6.82 8.12
C GLY A 52 19.26 7.59 9.36
N ASP A 53 18.32 8.02 10.19
CA ASP A 53 18.55 8.83 11.37
C ASP A 53 18.55 7.97 12.67
N ASP A 54 17.57 7.08 12.79
CA ASP A 54 17.34 6.27 14.01
C ASP A 54 18.14 4.97 14.01
N GLY A 55 18.66 4.56 12.85
CA GLY A 55 19.25 3.24 12.67
C GLY A 55 18.22 2.12 12.71
N VAL A 56 18.63 0.91 12.35
CA VAL A 56 17.72 -0.26 12.29
C VAL A 56 17.14 -0.61 13.67
N ASP A 57 17.96 -0.52 14.72
CA ASP A 57 17.54 -0.85 16.09
C ASP A 57 16.58 0.19 16.70
N GLY A 58 16.48 1.38 16.11
CA GLY A 58 15.59 2.46 16.55
C GLY A 58 14.21 2.42 15.89
N LEU A 59 13.98 1.54 14.92
CA LEU A 59 12.71 1.46 14.20
C LEU A 59 11.61 0.84 15.07
N ALA A 60 10.42 1.46 15.05
CA ALA A 60 9.22 0.84 15.61
C ALA A 60 8.66 -0.16 14.61
N ILE A 61 9.00 -1.43 14.79
CA ILE A 61 8.60 -2.55 13.92
C ILE A 61 8.38 -3.80 14.75
N GLY A 62 7.42 -4.63 14.38
CA GLY A 62 7.14 -5.89 15.05
C GLY A 62 6.18 -5.77 16.24
N PRO A 63 5.81 -6.93 16.85
CA PRO A 63 4.73 -7.01 17.84
C PRO A 63 5.13 -6.59 19.25
N GLU A 64 6.42 -6.40 19.53
CA GLU A 64 6.92 -6.15 20.90
C GLU A 64 6.61 -4.73 21.39
N VAL A 65 6.43 -3.77 20.48
CA VAL A 65 6.08 -2.37 20.78
C VAL A 65 4.71 -2.03 20.21
N PRO A 66 3.82 -1.36 20.97
CA PRO A 66 2.47 -1.04 20.50
C PRO A 66 2.46 -0.32 19.13
N GLU A 67 3.33 0.65 18.92
CA GLU A 67 3.50 1.36 17.65
C GLU A 67 3.97 0.42 16.54
N GLY A 68 4.87 -0.51 16.83
CA GLY A 68 5.35 -1.52 15.89
C GLY A 68 4.26 -2.49 15.43
N GLN A 69 3.25 -2.77 16.27
CA GLN A 69 2.15 -3.67 15.92
C GLN A 69 1.35 -3.15 14.73
N VAL A 70 1.08 -1.85 14.67
CA VAL A 70 0.33 -1.23 13.56
C VAL A 70 1.06 -1.47 12.23
N TYR A 71 2.37 -1.25 12.21
CA TYR A 71 3.20 -1.48 11.03
C TYR A 71 3.29 -2.97 10.69
N ALA A 72 3.42 -3.86 11.67
CA ALA A 72 3.43 -5.30 11.45
C ALA A 72 2.10 -5.81 10.86
N GLU A 73 0.97 -5.26 11.30
CA GLU A 73 -0.35 -5.55 10.72
C GLU A 73 -0.46 -5.05 9.29
N PHE A 74 0.01 -3.83 9.01
CA PHE A 74 0.03 -3.28 7.65
C PHE A 74 0.95 -4.10 6.72
N GLN A 75 2.15 -4.49 7.17
CA GLN A 75 3.02 -5.38 6.40
C GLN A 75 2.36 -6.73 6.14
N SER A 76 1.68 -7.29 7.14
CA SER A 76 0.92 -8.55 7.00
C SER A 76 -0.20 -8.43 5.97
N TYR A 77 -0.91 -7.29 5.96
CA TYR A 77 -1.92 -6.99 4.95
C TYR A 77 -1.30 -6.91 3.55
N CYS A 78 -0.19 -6.20 3.38
CA CYS A 78 0.54 -6.14 2.11
C CYS A 78 0.99 -7.53 1.64
N LYS A 79 1.46 -8.37 2.56
CA LYS A 79 1.86 -9.76 2.27
C LYS A 79 0.67 -10.62 1.85
N ALA A 80 -0.50 -10.41 2.47
CA ALA A 80 -1.74 -11.06 2.05
C ALA A 80 -2.17 -10.60 0.64
N LEU A 81 -2.06 -9.33 0.31
CA LEU A 81 -2.30 -8.83 -1.05
C LEU A 81 -1.36 -9.49 -2.07
N LYS A 82 -0.06 -9.62 -1.75
CA LYS A 82 0.90 -10.35 -2.58
C LYS A 82 0.47 -11.80 -2.83
N SER A 83 -0.05 -12.49 -1.81
CA SER A 83 -0.48 -13.89 -1.92
C SER A 83 -1.64 -14.09 -2.91
N ILE A 84 -2.42 -13.07 -3.18
CA ILE A 84 -3.51 -13.07 -4.17
C ILE A 84 -3.12 -12.44 -5.52
N GLY A 85 -1.82 -12.18 -5.72
CA GLY A 85 -1.26 -11.76 -7.00
C GLY A 85 -1.03 -10.25 -7.16
N VAL A 86 -1.13 -9.45 -6.08
CA VAL A 86 -0.73 -8.04 -6.13
C VAL A 86 0.80 -7.95 -6.10
N ILE A 87 1.35 -7.19 -7.02
CA ILE A 87 2.78 -6.92 -7.11
C ILE A 87 3.15 -5.86 -6.07
N LEU A 88 4.20 -6.10 -5.29
CA LEU A 88 4.74 -5.10 -4.36
C LEU A 88 6.01 -4.47 -4.93
N ALA A 89 6.15 -3.17 -4.78
CA ALA A 89 7.36 -2.42 -5.09
C ALA A 89 7.61 -1.34 -4.03
N VAL A 90 8.84 -0.89 -3.91
CA VAL A 90 9.25 0.19 -3.02
C VAL A 90 9.62 1.44 -3.82
N ASP A 91 9.22 2.59 -3.33
CA ASP A 91 9.64 3.91 -3.79
C ASP A 91 9.85 4.83 -2.58
N SER A 92 11.09 4.96 -2.14
CA SER A 92 11.44 5.68 -0.91
C SER A 92 12.63 6.60 -1.12
N LYS A 93 12.55 7.79 -0.54
CA LYS A 93 13.68 8.74 -0.45
C LYS A 93 14.64 8.29 0.65
N ASN A 94 15.51 7.37 0.32
CA ASN A 94 16.44 6.75 1.26
C ASN A 94 17.70 6.27 0.54
N ASP A 95 18.77 6.04 1.27
CA ASP A 95 19.91 5.31 0.75
C ASP A 95 19.55 3.82 0.64
N GLU A 96 19.89 3.18 -0.47
CA GLU A 96 19.55 1.78 -0.74
C GLU A 96 20.02 0.83 0.38
N ALA A 97 21.23 1.08 0.93
CA ALA A 97 21.76 0.27 2.02
C ALA A 97 20.90 0.34 3.29
N ASN A 98 20.40 1.54 3.63
CA ASN A 98 19.52 1.76 4.77
C ASN A 98 18.14 1.11 4.54
N ALA A 99 17.58 1.28 3.35
CA ALA A 99 16.31 0.67 2.96
C ALA A 99 16.38 -0.86 3.08
N LEU A 100 17.44 -1.47 2.55
CA LEU A 100 17.65 -2.92 2.65
C LEU A 100 17.89 -3.38 4.09
N ALA A 101 18.59 -2.59 4.91
CA ALA A 101 18.81 -2.90 6.31
C ALA A 101 17.47 -2.89 7.08
N GLY A 102 16.61 -1.89 6.89
CA GLY A 102 15.26 -1.83 7.47
C GLY A 102 14.38 -3.00 7.03
N LEU A 103 14.36 -3.33 5.74
CA LEU A 103 13.61 -4.47 5.21
C LEU A 103 14.13 -5.83 5.72
N ASN A 104 15.38 -5.91 6.19
CA ASN A 104 15.95 -7.10 6.79
C ASN A 104 15.80 -7.13 8.32
N HIS A 105 15.10 -6.15 8.93
CA HIS A 105 14.86 -6.15 10.38
C HIS A 105 14.24 -7.48 10.84
N PRO A 106 14.75 -8.15 11.91
CA PRO A 106 14.30 -9.48 12.32
C PRO A 106 12.78 -9.58 12.56
N ASP A 107 12.18 -8.51 13.09
CA ASP A 107 10.75 -8.46 13.42
C ASP A 107 9.86 -7.99 12.27
N GLY A 108 10.45 -7.63 11.12
CA GLY A 108 9.70 -7.27 9.91
C GLY A 108 8.98 -8.46 9.30
N VAL A 109 7.81 -8.23 8.73
CA VAL A 109 7.00 -9.26 8.03
C VAL A 109 7.35 -9.32 6.55
N LEU A 110 7.54 -8.15 5.91
CA LEU A 110 8.00 -8.03 4.54
C LEU A 110 9.53 -8.09 4.49
N ARG A 111 10.04 -8.72 3.44
CA ARG A 111 11.47 -8.90 3.16
C ARG A 111 11.80 -8.34 1.79
N PRO A 112 13.07 -8.04 1.49
CA PRO A 112 13.46 -7.56 0.15
C PRO A 112 12.92 -8.43 -0.98
N ASP A 113 12.88 -9.75 -0.82
CA ASP A 113 12.38 -10.71 -1.81
C ASP A 113 10.86 -10.66 -2.02
N ASP A 114 10.13 -9.91 -1.20
CA ASP A 114 8.71 -9.67 -1.40
C ASP A 114 8.44 -8.65 -2.49
N PHE A 115 9.42 -7.82 -2.84
CA PHE A 115 9.29 -6.72 -3.79
C PHE A 115 9.93 -7.07 -5.14
N VAL A 116 9.25 -6.72 -6.22
CA VAL A 116 9.76 -6.90 -7.59
C VAL A 116 10.70 -5.77 -8.02
N ALA A 117 10.59 -4.62 -7.39
CA ALA A 117 11.45 -3.46 -7.59
C ALA A 117 11.60 -2.68 -6.28
N ILE A 118 12.82 -2.24 -5.98
CA ILE A 118 13.13 -1.38 -4.85
C ILE A 118 13.85 -0.15 -5.41
N LYS A 119 13.16 1.00 -5.39
CA LYS A 119 13.72 2.30 -5.73
C LYS A 119 13.93 3.09 -4.43
N ALA A 120 15.05 2.86 -3.79
CA ALA A 120 15.51 3.62 -2.64
C ALA A 120 16.61 4.58 -3.10
N ASN A 121 16.24 5.82 -3.37
CA ASN A 121 17.11 6.86 -3.89
C ASN A 121 16.49 8.25 -3.62
N TRP A 122 17.19 9.31 -3.97
CA TRP A 122 16.77 10.70 -3.76
C TRP A 122 16.09 11.34 -4.99
N GLU A 123 15.76 10.54 -5.99
CA GLU A 123 14.98 11.01 -7.14
C GLU A 123 13.52 11.29 -6.75
N PRO A 124 12.82 12.17 -7.48
CA PRO A 124 11.39 12.38 -7.28
C PRO A 124 10.59 11.09 -7.39
N LYS A 125 9.68 10.86 -6.44
CA LYS A 125 8.88 9.61 -6.37
C LYS A 125 8.00 9.39 -7.60
N ASP A 126 7.50 10.46 -8.23
CA ASP A 126 6.74 10.34 -9.48
C ASP A 126 7.59 9.79 -10.64
N LEU A 127 8.89 10.10 -10.68
CA LEU A 127 9.81 9.56 -11.68
C LEU A 127 10.13 8.10 -11.42
N ASN A 128 10.39 7.73 -10.15
CA ASN A 128 10.58 6.35 -9.74
C ASN A 128 9.35 5.49 -10.05
N LEU A 129 8.14 5.99 -9.74
CA LEU A 129 6.89 5.29 -10.03
C LEU A 129 6.70 5.06 -11.54
N LYS A 130 7.00 6.07 -12.37
CA LYS A 130 6.98 5.94 -13.84
C LYS A 130 7.99 4.90 -14.34
N ALA A 131 9.19 4.85 -13.73
CA ALA A 131 10.20 3.85 -14.05
C ALA A 131 9.73 2.44 -13.68
N ILE A 132 9.17 2.24 -12.47
CA ILE A 132 8.57 0.98 -12.02
C ILE A 132 7.45 0.55 -12.97
N ALA A 133 6.56 1.46 -13.35
CA ALA A 133 5.47 1.18 -14.28
C ALA A 133 5.98 0.71 -15.65
N SER A 134 7.04 1.34 -16.15
CA SER A 134 7.70 0.95 -17.40
C SER A 134 8.38 -0.42 -17.30
N GLU A 135 9.12 -0.69 -16.23
CA GLU A 135 9.79 -1.97 -15.98
C GLU A 135 8.80 -3.14 -15.91
N LEU A 136 7.63 -2.91 -15.28
CA LEU A 136 6.59 -3.91 -15.14
C LEU A 136 5.63 -3.97 -16.36
N ASN A 137 5.79 -3.07 -17.32
CA ASN A 137 4.88 -2.91 -18.46
C ASN A 137 3.40 -2.79 -18.04
N LEU A 138 3.14 -1.97 -17.04
CA LEU A 138 1.81 -1.71 -16.49
C LEU A 138 1.43 -0.24 -16.66
N GLY A 139 0.15 0.03 -16.97
CA GLY A 139 -0.40 1.38 -16.98
C GLY A 139 -0.51 1.97 -15.57
N ALA A 140 -0.39 3.29 -15.43
CA ALA A 140 -0.50 3.99 -14.15
C ALA A 140 -1.81 3.70 -13.40
N ASP A 141 -2.89 3.45 -14.13
CA ASP A 141 -4.20 3.07 -13.60
C ASP A 141 -4.22 1.73 -12.86
N SER A 142 -3.17 0.90 -13.05
CA SER A 142 -2.98 -0.37 -12.34
C SER A 142 -2.30 -0.22 -10.98
N PHE A 143 -1.79 0.96 -10.63
CA PHE A 143 -1.00 1.20 -9.42
C PHE A 143 -1.81 1.83 -8.29
N VAL A 144 -1.42 1.47 -7.08
CA VAL A 144 -1.69 2.20 -5.84
C VAL A 144 -0.35 2.66 -5.28
N PHE A 145 -0.26 3.92 -4.89
CA PHE A 145 0.90 4.49 -4.22
C PHE A 145 0.54 4.85 -2.79
N ALA A 146 1.27 4.31 -1.84
CA ALA A 146 1.05 4.46 -0.41
C ALA A 146 2.28 5.10 0.27
N ASP A 147 2.08 6.23 0.92
CA ASP A 147 3.12 7.08 1.50
C ASP A 147 2.49 7.88 2.66
N ASP A 148 3.17 8.02 3.79
CA ASP A 148 2.69 8.78 4.94
C ASP A 148 2.71 10.29 4.66
N ASN A 149 3.67 10.76 3.82
CA ASN A 149 3.87 12.18 3.54
C ASN A 149 2.82 12.73 2.56
N PRO A 150 1.92 13.64 3.00
CA PRO A 150 0.88 14.19 2.16
C PRO A 150 1.42 15.01 0.97
N ALA A 151 2.63 15.59 1.09
CA ALA A 151 3.23 16.35 0.00
C ALA A 151 3.69 15.41 -1.13
N GLU A 152 4.32 14.27 -0.80
CA GLU A 152 4.71 13.26 -1.79
C GLU A 152 3.48 12.65 -2.47
N ARG A 153 2.43 12.33 -1.69
CA ARG A 153 1.15 11.87 -2.23
C ARG A 153 0.54 12.86 -3.23
N ALA A 154 0.56 14.16 -2.89
CA ALA A 154 0.03 15.20 -3.77
C ALA A 154 0.83 15.33 -5.07
N ILE A 155 2.16 15.24 -5.00
CA ILE A 155 3.05 15.28 -6.17
C ILE A 155 2.76 14.09 -7.09
N VAL A 156 2.74 12.87 -6.54
CA VAL A 156 2.49 11.66 -7.33
C VAL A 156 1.10 11.69 -7.95
N ALA A 157 0.06 12.09 -7.22
CA ALA A 157 -1.29 12.21 -7.76
C ALA A 157 -1.38 13.20 -8.92
N ALA A 158 -0.64 14.31 -8.86
CA ALA A 158 -0.62 15.32 -9.90
C ALA A 158 0.22 14.91 -11.13
N GLN A 159 1.35 14.24 -10.92
CA GLN A 159 2.34 13.96 -11.97
C GLN A 159 2.15 12.59 -12.63
N VAL A 160 1.38 11.67 -12.01
CA VAL A 160 1.10 10.32 -12.52
C VAL A 160 -0.42 10.11 -12.60
N PRO A 161 -1.11 10.67 -13.62
CA PRO A 161 -2.55 10.53 -13.77
C PRO A 161 -2.96 9.05 -13.86
N GLY A 162 -3.99 8.67 -13.09
CA GLY A 162 -4.51 7.30 -13.07
C GLY A 162 -4.04 6.45 -11.87
N VAL A 163 -2.91 6.79 -11.25
CA VAL A 163 -2.50 6.14 -10.00
C VAL A 163 -3.54 6.41 -8.90
N ALA A 164 -3.82 5.41 -8.08
CA ALA A 164 -4.62 5.62 -6.87
C ALA A 164 -3.69 5.97 -5.71
N VAL A 165 -3.98 7.07 -5.04
CA VAL A 165 -3.19 7.55 -3.90
C VAL A 165 -4.14 7.69 -2.70
N PRO A 166 -4.26 6.65 -1.86
CA PRO A 166 -5.10 6.71 -0.66
C PRO A 166 -4.51 7.71 0.35
N ALA A 167 -5.37 8.31 1.15
CA ALA A 167 -4.92 9.00 2.35
C ALA A 167 -4.43 7.94 3.35
N LEU A 168 -3.22 8.07 3.82
CA LEU A 168 -2.70 7.35 4.96
C LEU A 168 -2.63 8.36 6.10
N ASP A 169 -3.58 8.27 7.01
CA ASP A 169 -3.49 8.96 8.27
C ASP A 169 -2.56 8.12 9.14
N GLY A 170 -1.55 8.73 9.74
CA GLY A 170 -0.51 7.98 10.47
C GLY A 170 -1.07 7.06 11.57
N ALA A 171 -0.21 6.28 12.20
CA ALA A 171 -0.56 5.29 13.22
C ALA A 171 -1.35 5.84 14.43
N GLU A 172 -1.55 7.15 14.50
CA GLU A 172 -2.27 7.84 15.60
C GLU A 172 -3.79 7.99 15.37
N ASN A 173 -4.33 7.57 14.22
CA ASN A 173 -5.75 7.64 13.87
C ASN A 173 -6.33 6.21 13.66
#